data_cc7b8cf59d6524658eaf0521faed6989
#
_entry.id   cc7b8cf59d6524658eaf0521faed6989
#
_cell.length_a   1.000
_cell.length_b   1.000
_cell.length_c   1.000
_cell.angle_alpha   90.00
_cell.angle_beta   90.00
_cell.angle_gamma   90.00
#
_symmetry.space_group_name_H-M   'P 1'
#
loop_
_entity.id
_entity.type
_entity.pdbx_description
1 polymer ?
#
loop_
_entity_poly.entity_id
_entity_poly.type
_entity_poly.pdbx_seq_one_letter_code
_entity_poly.pdbx_strand_id
1 'polypeptide(L)'
;MDSLLIIAKVPRSSYYYHLKHLHQPAKHGIELDEIQKICVEHRGRYGYRRVTLELHLRGFKTNHKLVLKLMKQVNLTCKLRPKKYHSFRGTLGKIAPNLLKRDFKADKPNLKWSTDVTEFKLLGQKLYLSPIMDLFNGEIVSYSLSTSPNFHQVTDMLQSAFHKVPDNSQLILHSDQGWQYQMKPYQKMLMDKGIRQSMSRKGNCYDNSVMENFFGILKSEFYYNQGFSSISHFKQELSDISITTTTAELRLN
;
A
#
# COMPACT_ATOMS: atom_id res chain seq x y z
N MET A 1 53.57 9.04 19.36
CA MET A 1 52.30 9.46 18.76
C MET A 1 52.47 10.01 17.36
N ASP A 2 53.38 10.98 17.15
CA ASP A 2 53.58 11.63 15.84
C ASP A 2 54.04 10.67 14.73
N SER A 3 54.92 9.72 15.04
CA SER A 3 55.33 8.68 14.10
C SER A 3 54.17 7.79 13.61
N LEU A 4 53.19 7.48 14.47
CA LEU A 4 52.01 6.70 14.11
C LEU A 4 51.06 7.50 13.21
N LEU A 5 50.91 8.80 13.45
CA LEU A 5 50.05 9.66 12.62
C LEU A 5 50.64 9.85 11.20
N ILE A 6 51.97 9.88 11.07
CA ILE A 6 52.67 9.92 9.79
C ILE A 6 52.41 8.62 9.01
N ILE A 7 52.62 7.46 9.68
CA ILE A 7 52.35 6.13 9.04
C ILE A 7 50.90 5.99 8.62
N ALA A 8 49.94 6.42 9.49
CA ALA A 8 48.50 6.38 9.20
C ALA A 8 48.04 7.45 8.18
N LYS A 9 48.92 8.35 7.76
CA LYS A 9 48.63 9.50 6.87
C LYS A 9 47.43 10.35 7.37
N VAL A 10 47.34 10.52 8.70
CA VAL A 10 46.24 11.30 9.32
C VAL A 10 46.84 12.63 9.83
N PRO A 11 46.32 13.79 9.42
CA PRO A 11 46.73 15.09 9.95
C PRO A 11 46.53 15.16 11.48
N ARG A 12 47.49 15.71 12.19
CA ARG A 12 47.46 15.85 13.65
C ARG A 12 46.19 16.59 14.13
N SER A 13 45.78 17.64 13.45
CA SER A 13 44.57 18.39 13.72
C SER A 13 43.32 17.53 13.65
N SER A 14 43.20 16.68 12.62
CA SER A 14 42.08 15.75 12.45
C SER A 14 42.04 14.71 13.56
N TYR A 15 43.18 14.15 13.95
CA TYR A 15 43.29 13.20 15.04
C TYR A 15 42.78 13.78 16.36
N TYR A 16 43.28 14.93 16.78
CA TYR A 16 42.84 15.56 18.03
C TYR A 16 41.41 16.06 17.96
N TYR A 17 40.94 16.49 16.81
CA TYR A 17 39.52 16.82 16.60
C TYR A 17 38.63 15.60 16.86
N HIS A 18 38.95 14.46 16.24
CA HIS A 18 38.18 13.22 16.45
C HIS A 18 38.30 12.71 17.88
N LEU A 19 39.46 12.76 18.48
CA LEU A 19 39.68 12.36 19.89
C LEU A 19 38.81 13.17 20.85
N LYS A 20 38.72 14.49 20.65
CA LYS A 20 37.89 15.38 21.46
C LYS A 20 36.40 15.09 21.31
N HIS A 21 35.97 14.58 20.14
CA HIS A 21 34.55 14.30 19.84
C HIS A 21 34.18 12.83 20.05
N LEU A 22 35.14 11.97 20.42
CA LEU A 22 34.91 10.53 20.56
C LEU A 22 33.88 10.19 21.65
N HIS A 23 33.80 11.00 22.69
CA HIS A 23 32.91 10.81 23.84
C HIS A 23 31.68 11.75 23.82
N GLN A 24 31.50 12.54 22.77
CA GLN A 24 30.31 13.36 22.69
C GLN A 24 29.11 12.51 22.24
N PRO A 25 27.94 12.67 22.88
CA PRO A 25 26.73 11.98 22.44
C PRO A 25 26.44 12.32 20.98
N ALA A 26 26.03 11.34 20.20
CA ALA A 26 25.71 11.53 18.79
C ALA A 26 24.67 12.64 18.65
N LYS A 27 24.93 13.63 17.80
CA LYS A 27 24.13 14.84 17.62
C LYS A 27 22.62 14.60 17.42
N HIS A 28 22.22 13.38 17.03
CA HIS A 28 20.84 12.96 16.72
C HIS A 28 20.54 11.60 17.34
N GLY A 29 21.07 11.31 18.56
CA GLY A 29 20.91 10.02 19.20
C GLY A 29 19.44 9.71 19.51
N ILE A 30 18.69 10.70 20.03
CA ILE A 30 17.28 10.54 20.40
C ILE A 30 16.42 10.26 19.15
N GLU A 31 16.64 11.00 18.07
CA GLU A 31 15.93 10.78 16.79
C GLU A 31 16.28 9.42 16.19
N LEU A 32 17.54 8.97 16.34
CA LEU A 32 17.98 7.68 15.84
C LEU A 32 17.31 6.52 16.56
N ASP A 33 17.26 6.60 17.90
CA ASP A 33 16.58 5.61 18.75
C ASP A 33 15.09 5.51 18.41
N GLU A 34 14.46 6.65 18.18
CA GLU A 34 13.04 6.69 17.82
C GLU A 34 12.79 6.14 16.40
N ILE A 35 13.68 6.45 15.44
CA ILE A 35 13.65 5.84 14.11
C ILE A 35 13.75 4.32 14.19
N GLN A 36 14.64 3.77 15.05
CA GLN A 36 14.78 2.34 15.23
C GLN A 36 13.51 1.72 15.81
N LYS A 37 12.90 2.34 16.81
CA LYS A 37 11.62 1.88 17.39
C LYS A 37 10.52 1.84 16.32
N ILE A 38 10.33 2.92 15.56
CA ILE A 38 9.36 2.99 14.47
C ILE A 38 9.61 1.86 13.45
N CYS A 39 10.87 1.64 13.06
CA CYS A 39 11.20 0.59 12.10
C CYS A 39 10.89 -0.82 12.64
N VAL A 40 11.14 -1.09 13.93
CA VAL A 40 10.81 -2.37 14.57
C VAL A 40 9.29 -2.54 14.67
N GLU A 41 8.57 -1.54 15.14
CA GLU A 41 7.12 -1.51 15.30
C GLU A 41 6.39 -1.82 13.98
N HIS A 42 6.88 -1.21 12.89
CA HIS A 42 6.36 -1.41 11.55
C HIS A 42 7.10 -2.50 10.75
N ARG A 43 7.86 -3.39 11.42
CA ARG A 43 8.53 -4.56 10.81
C ARG A 43 9.41 -4.22 9.59
N GLY A 44 10.03 -3.03 9.57
CA GLY A 44 10.88 -2.55 8.48
C GLY A 44 10.15 -2.18 7.18
N ARG A 45 8.82 -2.08 7.20
CA ARG A 45 7.98 -1.75 6.03
C ARG A 45 8.03 -0.27 5.65
N TYR A 46 8.35 0.61 6.61
CA TYR A 46 8.32 2.05 6.38
C TYR A 46 9.59 2.55 5.71
N GLY A 47 9.43 3.29 4.61
CA GLY A 47 10.49 4.08 4.01
C GLY A 47 10.66 5.42 4.75
N TYR A 48 11.75 6.14 4.44
CA TYR A 48 12.12 7.38 5.14
C TYR A 48 11.00 8.43 5.20
N ARG A 49 10.13 8.52 4.18
CA ARG A 49 9.01 9.49 4.18
C ARG A 49 7.96 9.16 5.24
N ARG A 50 7.59 7.87 5.38
CA ARG A 50 6.65 7.43 6.40
C ARG A 50 7.24 7.52 7.79
N VAL A 51 8.52 7.15 7.96
CA VAL A 51 9.25 7.33 9.22
C VAL A 51 9.30 8.81 9.61
N THR A 52 9.48 9.74 8.66
CA THR A 52 9.44 11.18 8.94
C THR A 52 8.07 11.62 9.42
N LEU A 53 7.01 11.14 8.79
CA LEU A 53 5.64 11.47 9.22
C LEU A 53 5.37 10.96 10.63
N GLU A 54 5.73 9.72 10.92
CA GLU A 54 5.55 9.09 12.23
C GLU A 54 6.33 9.86 13.32
N LEU A 55 7.57 10.28 13.01
CA LEU A 55 8.34 11.15 13.90
C LEU A 55 7.63 12.49 14.18
N HIS A 56 7.02 13.08 13.16
CA HIS A 56 6.24 14.32 13.34
C HIS A 56 5.03 14.10 14.24
N LEU A 57 4.32 12.99 14.07
CA LEU A 57 3.19 12.60 14.94
C LEU A 57 3.62 12.40 16.40
N ARG A 58 4.85 11.93 16.62
CA ARG A 58 5.49 11.77 17.96
C ARG A 58 6.11 13.08 18.47
N GLY A 59 5.93 14.21 17.77
CA GLY A 59 6.38 15.54 18.19
C GLY A 59 7.80 15.93 17.76
N PHE A 60 8.49 15.11 16.99
CA PHE A 60 9.83 15.44 16.48
C PHE A 60 9.74 16.35 15.25
N LYS A 61 10.46 17.47 15.24
CA LYS A 61 10.56 18.36 14.08
C LYS A 61 11.79 18.03 13.23
N THR A 62 11.78 16.89 12.55
CA THR A 62 12.90 16.41 11.74
C THR A 62 12.65 16.56 10.24
N ASN A 63 13.70 16.92 9.49
CA ASN A 63 13.61 16.99 8.03
C ASN A 63 13.79 15.59 7.44
N HIS A 64 13.02 15.25 6.40
CA HIS A 64 13.08 13.96 5.70
C HIS A 64 14.47 13.60 5.15
N LYS A 65 15.31 14.60 4.80
CA LYS A 65 16.69 14.37 4.37
C LYS A 65 17.57 13.88 5.52
N LEU A 66 17.36 14.42 6.74
CA LEU A 66 18.02 13.96 7.95
C LEU A 66 17.60 12.52 8.29
N VAL A 67 16.32 12.24 8.27
CA VAL A 67 15.77 10.89 8.53
C VAL A 67 16.38 9.88 7.56
N LEU A 68 16.43 10.18 6.26
CA LEU A 68 17.07 9.32 5.26
C LEU A 68 18.55 9.05 5.57
N LYS A 69 19.29 10.09 6.00
CA LYS A 69 20.70 9.97 6.38
C LYS A 69 20.88 9.06 7.61
N LEU A 70 20.07 9.26 8.65
CA LEU A 70 20.09 8.47 9.87
C LEU A 70 19.71 7.00 9.60
N MET A 71 18.67 6.75 8.84
CA MET A 71 18.29 5.39 8.44
C MET A 71 19.38 4.66 7.67
N LYS A 72 20.11 5.36 6.78
CA LYS A 72 21.27 4.79 6.07
C LYS A 72 22.42 4.44 7.01
N GLN A 73 22.68 5.27 8.03
CA GLN A 73 23.77 5.03 9.00
C GLN A 73 23.56 3.71 9.78
N VAL A 74 22.32 3.35 10.05
CA VAL A 74 21.96 2.12 10.78
C VAL A 74 21.46 0.99 9.86
N ASN A 75 21.66 1.11 8.55
CA ASN A 75 21.24 0.13 7.54
C ASN A 75 19.73 -0.20 7.55
N LEU A 76 18.90 0.71 8.03
CA LEU A 76 17.44 0.60 8.02
C LEU A 76 16.90 1.15 6.69
N THR A 77 16.94 0.34 5.64
CA THR A 77 16.39 0.71 4.34
C THR A 77 15.21 -0.18 3.98
N CYS A 78 14.11 0.42 3.50
CA CYS A 78 12.97 -0.33 3.00
C CYS A 78 13.35 -1.11 1.74
N LYS A 79 13.06 -2.41 1.71
CA LYS A 79 13.35 -3.28 0.56
C LYS A 79 12.19 -3.17 -0.45
N LEU A 80 12.39 -2.44 -1.54
CA LEU A 80 11.44 -2.36 -2.64
C LEU A 80 11.74 -3.42 -3.70
N ARG A 81 10.69 -4.13 -4.15
CA ARG A 81 10.80 -5.09 -5.25
C ARG A 81 10.47 -4.40 -6.58
N PRO A 82 11.31 -4.53 -7.64
CA PRO A 82 11.00 -3.97 -8.96
C PRO A 82 9.77 -4.65 -9.58
N LYS A 83 8.82 -3.85 -10.08
CA LYS A 83 7.61 -4.32 -10.75
C LYS A 83 7.92 -4.92 -12.11
N LYS A 84 7.38 -6.13 -12.41
CA LYS A 84 7.26 -6.65 -13.78
C LYS A 84 5.83 -6.48 -14.25
N TYR A 85 5.63 -5.83 -15.40
CA TYR A 85 4.33 -5.62 -16.02
C TYR A 85 3.90 -6.85 -16.84
N HIS A 86 2.63 -7.25 -16.71
CA HIS A 86 1.98 -8.24 -17.57
C HIS A 86 0.59 -7.75 -17.94
N SER A 87 0.29 -7.70 -19.24
CA SER A 87 -1.04 -7.34 -19.74
C SER A 87 -1.89 -8.58 -20.03
N PHE A 88 -3.18 -8.53 -19.70
CA PHE A 88 -4.16 -9.57 -20.00
C PHE A 88 -4.86 -9.28 -21.34
N ARG A 89 -5.05 -10.31 -22.18
CA ARG A 89 -5.78 -10.25 -23.46
C ARG A 89 -7.04 -11.09 -23.37
N GLY A 90 -8.22 -10.46 -23.26
CA GLY A 90 -9.52 -11.14 -23.32
C GLY A 90 -10.68 -10.13 -23.41
N THR A 91 -11.74 -10.50 -24.13
CA THR A 91 -13.01 -9.75 -24.18
C THR A 91 -14.15 -10.75 -24.03
N LEU A 92 -14.92 -10.63 -22.94
CA LEU A 92 -16.13 -11.42 -22.70
C LEU A 92 -17.13 -10.52 -21.98
N GLY A 93 -18.29 -10.25 -22.63
CA GLY A 93 -19.40 -9.51 -22.01
C GLY A 93 -19.54 -8.04 -22.41
N LYS A 94 -20.35 -7.28 -21.68
CA LYS A 94 -20.64 -5.86 -21.96
C LYS A 94 -19.73 -4.95 -21.16
N ILE A 95 -19.02 -4.07 -21.85
CA ILE A 95 -18.10 -3.09 -21.25
C ILE A 95 -18.89 -1.82 -20.92
N ALA A 96 -18.78 -1.34 -19.67
CA ALA A 96 -19.33 -0.06 -19.25
C ALA A 96 -18.41 1.11 -19.66
N PRO A 97 -18.95 2.33 -19.85
CA PRO A 97 -18.14 3.50 -20.17
C PRO A 97 -17.21 3.89 -19.01
N ASN A 98 -16.07 4.49 -19.30
CA ASN A 98 -15.20 5.07 -18.28
C ASN A 98 -15.79 6.41 -17.79
N LEU A 99 -16.44 6.38 -16.64
CA LEU A 99 -17.05 7.56 -16.01
C LEU A 99 -16.04 8.36 -15.18
N LEU A 100 -15.02 7.70 -14.59
CA LEU A 100 -14.02 8.39 -13.76
C LEU A 100 -13.06 9.24 -14.59
N LYS A 101 -12.70 8.82 -15.79
CA LYS A 101 -11.77 9.55 -16.67
C LYS A 101 -10.46 9.97 -15.97
N ARG A 102 -9.97 9.14 -15.05
CA ARG A 102 -8.80 9.36 -14.16
C ARG A 102 -9.01 10.42 -13.08
N ASP A 103 -10.21 10.93 -12.88
CA ASP A 103 -10.54 11.75 -11.73
C ASP A 103 -10.86 10.84 -10.53
N PHE A 104 -9.80 10.46 -9.82
CA PHE A 104 -9.88 9.61 -8.63
C PHE A 104 -10.15 10.37 -7.34
N LYS A 105 -10.24 11.70 -7.38
CA LYS A 105 -10.57 12.49 -6.20
C LYS A 105 -12.07 12.43 -5.94
N ALA A 106 -12.44 12.29 -4.68
CA ALA A 106 -13.80 12.37 -4.20
C ALA A 106 -13.88 13.38 -3.07
N ASP A 107 -14.95 14.19 -3.01
CA ASP A 107 -15.10 15.25 -2.02
C ASP A 107 -15.68 14.75 -0.70
N LYS A 108 -16.30 13.55 -0.71
CA LYS A 108 -16.90 12.90 0.46
C LYS A 108 -16.92 11.39 0.29
N PRO A 109 -17.07 10.63 1.40
CA PRO A 109 -17.15 9.17 1.36
C PRO A 109 -18.32 8.68 0.50
N ASN A 110 -18.16 7.49 -0.06
CA ASN A 110 -19.19 6.77 -0.82
C ASN A 110 -19.69 7.48 -2.09
N LEU A 111 -18.81 8.29 -2.73
CA LEU A 111 -19.09 8.84 -4.07
C LEU A 111 -18.41 8.03 -5.18
N LYS A 112 -17.19 7.61 -4.95
CA LYS A 112 -16.38 6.88 -5.93
C LYS A 112 -15.68 5.73 -5.23
N TRP A 113 -15.98 4.52 -5.65
CA TRP A 113 -15.28 3.30 -5.24
C TRP A 113 -14.48 2.72 -6.39
N SER A 114 -13.40 2.03 -6.07
CA SER A 114 -12.63 1.25 -7.04
C SER A 114 -12.47 -0.19 -6.57
N THR A 115 -12.44 -1.13 -7.52
CA THR A 115 -12.26 -2.55 -7.25
C THR A 115 -11.37 -3.21 -8.29
N ASP A 116 -10.69 -4.26 -7.90
CA ASP A 116 -9.87 -5.11 -8.76
C ASP A 116 -9.62 -6.46 -8.07
N VAL A 117 -9.05 -7.43 -8.76
CA VAL A 117 -8.70 -8.73 -8.20
C VAL A 117 -7.20 -8.96 -8.29
N THR A 118 -6.59 -9.38 -7.18
CA THR A 118 -5.18 -9.75 -7.17
C THR A 118 -4.96 -11.17 -6.67
N GLU A 119 -3.91 -11.84 -7.19
CA GLU A 119 -3.51 -13.19 -6.82
C GLU A 119 -2.31 -13.16 -5.85
N PHE A 120 -2.37 -14.00 -4.82
CA PHE A 120 -1.26 -14.40 -3.97
C PHE A 120 -0.97 -15.89 -4.15
N LYS A 121 0.30 -16.27 -4.11
CA LYS A 121 0.75 -17.67 -4.10
C LYS A 121 1.28 -18.01 -2.72
N LEU A 122 0.57 -18.83 -1.97
CA LEU A 122 0.89 -19.14 -0.59
C LEU A 122 0.92 -20.67 -0.39
N LEU A 123 2.03 -21.19 0.12
CA LEU A 123 2.17 -22.65 0.44
C LEU A 123 1.72 -23.55 -0.72
N GLY A 124 2.09 -23.21 -1.96
CA GLY A 124 1.71 -23.95 -3.15
C GLY A 124 0.28 -23.74 -3.64
N GLN A 125 -0.55 -22.97 -2.92
CA GLN A 125 -1.92 -22.65 -3.29
C GLN A 125 -2.05 -21.22 -3.79
N LYS A 126 -3.11 -20.94 -4.56
CA LYS A 126 -3.47 -19.59 -5.00
C LYS A 126 -4.58 -19.05 -4.13
N LEU A 127 -4.46 -17.79 -3.75
CA LEU A 127 -5.49 -17.00 -3.08
C LEU A 127 -5.76 -15.75 -3.89
N TYR A 128 -7.03 -15.45 -4.07
CA TYR A 128 -7.51 -14.27 -4.81
C TYR A 128 -8.16 -13.31 -3.83
N LEU A 129 -7.67 -12.09 -3.78
CA LEU A 129 -8.24 -10.98 -3.00
C LEU A 129 -8.98 -10.06 -3.94
N SER A 130 -10.24 -9.79 -3.63
CA SER A 130 -11.09 -8.81 -4.31
C SER A 130 -11.56 -7.78 -3.29
N PRO A 131 -10.97 -6.58 -3.20
CA PRO A 131 -11.40 -5.50 -2.32
C PRO A 131 -12.24 -4.47 -3.08
N ILE A 132 -13.06 -3.73 -2.35
CA ILE A 132 -13.63 -2.43 -2.74
C ILE A 132 -12.98 -1.36 -1.88
N MET A 133 -12.44 -0.33 -2.53
CA MET A 133 -11.79 0.81 -1.88
C MET A 133 -12.59 2.08 -2.14
N ASP A 134 -12.83 2.87 -1.09
CA ASP A 134 -13.34 4.24 -1.21
C ASP A 134 -12.22 5.19 -1.63
N LEU A 135 -12.43 5.91 -2.74
CA LEU A 135 -11.43 6.83 -3.28
C LEU A 135 -11.32 8.14 -2.48
N PHE A 136 -12.25 8.42 -1.57
CA PHE A 136 -12.19 9.59 -0.71
C PHE A 136 -11.07 9.50 0.33
N ASN A 137 -11.00 8.38 1.03
CA ASN A 137 -10.07 8.17 2.15
C ASN A 137 -9.15 6.96 1.99
N GLY A 138 -9.32 6.16 0.92
CA GLY A 138 -8.58 4.92 0.70
C GLY A 138 -9.04 3.75 1.58
N GLU A 139 -10.19 3.86 2.24
CA GLU A 139 -10.74 2.81 3.11
C GLU A 139 -11.16 1.59 2.31
N ILE A 140 -10.82 0.39 2.80
CA ILE A 140 -11.36 -0.86 2.26
C ILE A 140 -12.77 -1.06 2.80
N VAL A 141 -13.74 -0.73 1.95
CA VAL A 141 -15.17 -0.83 2.28
C VAL A 141 -15.58 -2.28 2.54
N SER A 142 -15.16 -3.19 1.68
CA SER A 142 -15.32 -4.63 1.82
C SER A 142 -14.26 -5.37 1.05
N TYR A 143 -14.06 -6.65 1.36
CA TYR A 143 -13.21 -7.52 0.58
C TYR A 143 -13.68 -8.97 0.66
N SER A 144 -13.28 -9.79 -0.31
CA SER A 144 -13.46 -11.23 -0.30
C SER A 144 -12.17 -11.94 -0.65
N LEU A 145 -11.91 -13.09 0.01
CA LEU A 145 -10.77 -13.98 -0.24
C LEU A 145 -11.28 -15.34 -0.69
N SER A 146 -10.78 -15.81 -1.83
CA SER A 146 -11.14 -17.12 -2.39
C SER A 146 -9.90 -17.88 -2.83
N THR A 147 -9.97 -19.22 -2.84
CA THR A 147 -8.93 -20.09 -3.41
C THR A 147 -9.06 -20.27 -4.92
N SER A 148 -10.16 -19.80 -5.51
CA SER A 148 -10.40 -19.82 -6.95
C SER A 148 -11.01 -18.49 -7.41
N PRO A 149 -10.65 -17.97 -8.62
CA PRO A 149 -11.20 -16.74 -9.15
C PRO A 149 -12.60 -17.02 -9.74
N ASN A 150 -13.59 -17.17 -8.85
CA ASN A 150 -14.97 -17.42 -9.23
C ASN A 150 -15.83 -16.15 -9.14
N PHE A 151 -17.01 -16.20 -9.75
CA PHE A 151 -17.92 -15.07 -9.75
C PHE A 151 -18.49 -14.76 -8.36
N HIS A 152 -18.69 -15.79 -7.53
CA HIS A 152 -19.20 -15.65 -6.16
C HIS A 152 -18.31 -14.75 -5.29
N GLN A 153 -16.99 -14.82 -5.46
CA GLN A 153 -16.05 -13.96 -4.74
C GLN A 153 -16.41 -12.47 -4.90
N VAL A 154 -16.72 -12.07 -6.13
CA VAL A 154 -17.01 -10.66 -6.44
C VAL A 154 -18.43 -10.28 -5.99
N THR A 155 -19.38 -11.19 -6.09
CA THR A 155 -20.77 -10.92 -5.62
C THR A 155 -20.87 -10.85 -4.11
N ASP A 156 -20.17 -11.71 -3.36
CA ASP A 156 -20.16 -11.69 -1.89
C ASP A 156 -19.53 -10.39 -1.38
N MET A 157 -18.45 -9.96 -2.01
CA MET A 157 -17.81 -8.67 -1.73
C MET A 157 -18.77 -7.50 -1.96
N LEU A 158 -19.52 -7.51 -3.08
CA LEU A 158 -20.51 -6.47 -3.38
C LEU A 158 -21.66 -6.45 -2.36
N GLN A 159 -22.21 -7.61 -2.02
CA GLN A 159 -23.28 -7.71 -1.03
C GLN A 159 -22.84 -7.12 0.31
N SER A 160 -21.63 -7.45 0.78
CA SER A 160 -21.07 -6.88 1.99
C SER A 160 -20.90 -5.36 1.91
N ALA A 161 -20.49 -4.83 0.75
CA ALA A 161 -20.37 -3.39 0.55
C ALA A 161 -21.72 -2.67 0.51
N PHE A 162 -22.76 -3.29 -0.04
CA PHE A 162 -24.09 -2.69 -0.18
C PHE A 162 -24.76 -2.35 1.15
N HIS A 163 -24.41 -3.05 2.24
CA HIS A 163 -24.87 -2.71 3.58
C HIS A 163 -24.36 -1.36 4.09
N LYS A 164 -23.28 -0.84 3.52
CA LYS A 164 -22.63 0.42 3.94
C LYS A 164 -23.16 1.65 3.21
N VAL A 165 -23.99 1.49 2.18
CA VAL A 165 -24.53 2.60 1.39
C VAL A 165 -26.05 2.45 1.19
N PRO A 166 -26.78 3.58 1.19
CA PRO A 166 -28.20 3.56 0.87
C PRO A 166 -28.43 3.20 -0.61
N ASP A 167 -29.65 2.80 -0.93
CA ASP A 167 -30.07 2.58 -2.32
C ASP A 167 -30.08 3.92 -3.07
N ASN A 168 -29.82 3.86 -4.38
CA ASN A 168 -29.78 5.03 -5.27
C ASN A 168 -28.80 6.12 -4.84
N SER A 169 -27.67 5.74 -4.23
CA SER A 169 -26.64 6.65 -3.72
C SER A 169 -25.87 7.44 -4.81
N GLN A 170 -26.12 7.18 -6.09
CA GLN A 170 -25.39 7.74 -7.25
C GLN A 170 -23.86 7.45 -7.23
N LEU A 171 -23.47 6.49 -6.39
CA LEU A 171 -22.09 6.02 -6.29
C LEU A 171 -21.59 5.50 -7.63
N ILE A 172 -20.32 5.79 -7.95
CA ILE A 172 -19.63 5.21 -9.09
C ILE A 172 -18.72 4.09 -8.59
N LEU A 173 -18.90 2.86 -9.07
CA LEU A 173 -17.97 1.76 -8.85
C LEU A 173 -17.14 1.51 -10.11
N HIS A 174 -15.84 1.75 -9.99
CA HIS A 174 -14.87 1.61 -11.07
C HIS A 174 -14.08 0.31 -10.98
N SER A 175 -13.86 -0.34 -12.12
CA SER A 175 -13.04 -1.55 -12.22
C SER A 175 -12.23 -1.56 -13.51
N ASP A 176 -11.33 -2.52 -13.64
CA ASP A 176 -10.78 -2.91 -14.94
C ASP A 176 -11.83 -3.62 -15.82
N GLN A 177 -11.41 -4.11 -17.00
CA GLN A 177 -12.27 -4.91 -17.87
C GLN A 177 -12.18 -6.41 -17.56
N GLY A 178 -12.00 -6.81 -16.32
CA GLY A 178 -12.03 -8.21 -15.90
C GLY A 178 -13.37 -8.87 -16.27
N TRP A 179 -13.33 -10.15 -16.66
CA TRP A 179 -14.52 -10.89 -17.11
C TRP A 179 -15.66 -10.89 -16.06
N GLN A 180 -15.32 -10.92 -14.77
CA GLN A 180 -16.28 -10.92 -13.66
C GLN A 180 -17.14 -9.65 -13.64
N TYR A 181 -16.57 -8.50 -13.98
CA TYR A 181 -17.26 -7.19 -14.00
C TYR A 181 -18.11 -6.97 -15.25
N GLN A 182 -17.86 -7.75 -16.30
CA GLN A 182 -18.60 -7.71 -17.56
C GLN A 182 -19.87 -8.59 -17.53
N MET A 183 -20.04 -9.41 -16.51
CA MET A 183 -21.17 -10.35 -16.42
C MET A 183 -22.50 -9.63 -16.13
N LYS A 184 -23.56 -10.06 -16.84
CA LYS A 184 -24.91 -9.51 -16.65
C LYS A 184 -25.41 -9.52 -15.20
N PRO A 185 -25.22 -10.59 -14.40
CA PRO A 185 -25.64 -10.61 -13.01
C PRO A 185 -24.93 -9.52 -12.17
N TYR A 186 -23.63 -9.29 -12.38
CA TYR A 186 -22.87 -8.22 -11.71
C TYR A 186 -23.44 -6.84 -12.04
N GLN A 187 -23.67 -6.57 -13.32
CA GLN A 187 -24.23 -5.31 -13.79
C GLN A 187 -25.64 -5.09 -13.25
N LYS A 188 -26.46 -6.16 -13.18
CA LYS A 188 -27.78 -6.11 -12.61
C LYS A 188 -27.75 -5.76 -11.11
N MET A 189 -26.87 -6.38 -10.33
CA MET A 189 -26.73 -6.07 -8.89
C MET A 189 -26.39 -4.60 -8.66
N LEU A 190 -25.49 -4.00 -9.45
CA LEU A 190 -25.17 -2.58 -9.36
C LEU A 190 -26.36 -1.70 -9.74
N MET A 191 -27.05 -2.04 -10.81
CA MET A 191 -28.24 -1.30 -11.28
C MET A 191 -29.37 -1.35 -10.26
N ASP A 192 -29.67 -2.52 -9.69
CA ASP A 192 -30.71 -2.71 -8.67
C ASP A 192 -30.41 -1.89 -7.40
N LYS A 193 -29.12 -1.70 -7.06
CA LYS A 193 -28.65 -0.85 -5.95
C LYS A 193 -28.58 0.64 -6.30
N GLY A 194 -28.73 1.00 -7.58
CA GLY A 194 -28.58 2.38 -8.07
C GLY A 194 -27.13 2.86 -8.14
N ILE A 195 -26.17 1.91 -8.26
CA ILE A 195 -24.73 2.19 -8.39
C ILE A 195 -24.37 2.25 -9.87
N ARG A 196 -23.64 3.28 -10.26
CA ARG A 196 -23.19 3.49 -11.64
C ARG A 196 -21.89 2.73 -11.89
N GLN A 197 -21.90 1.79 -12.83
CA GLN A 197 -20.70 1.08 -13.21
C GLN A 197 -19.80 1.94 -14.11
N SER A 198 -18.49 1.89 -13.85
CA SER A 198 -17.44 2.50 -14.66
C SER A 198 -16.34 1.48 -14.92
N MET A 199 -15.78 1.44 -16.12
CA MET A 199 -14.67 0.54 -16.47
C MET A 199 -13.52 1.29 -17.11
N SER A 200 -12.28 0.84 -16.83
CA SER A 200 -11.07 1.30 -17.50
C SER A 200 -11.15 1.09 -19.00
N ARG A 201 -10.44 1.90 -19.77
CA ARG A 201 -10.24 1.65 -21.21
C ARG A 201 -9.33 0.42 -21.39
N LYS A 202 -9.56 -0.31 -22.48
CA LYS A 202 -8.79 -1.53 -22.80
C LYS A 202 -7.29 -1.24 -22.86
N GLY A 203 -6.52 -2.00 -22.09
CA GLY A 203 -5.06 -1.91 -22.07
C GLY A 203 -4.49 -0.65 -21.41
N ASN A 204 -5.32 0.16 -20.74
CA ASN A 204 -4.88 1.37 -20.09
C ASN A 204 -4.80 1.19 -18.56
N CYS A 205 -3.59 0.82 -18.06
CA CYS A 205 -3.35 0.61 -16.64
C CYS A 205 -3.51 1.89 -15.79
N TYR A 206 -3.32 3.07 -16.39
CA TYR A 206 -3.51 4.34 -15.67
C TYR A 206 -4.95 4.59 -15.25
N ASP A 207 -5.92 3.96 -15.90
CA ASP A 207 -7.33 4.14 -15.56
C ASP A 207 -7.72 3.38 -14.27
N ASN A 208 -6.89 2.44 -13.77
CA ASN A 208 -7.07 1.73 -12.49
C ASN A 208 -5.82 1.84 -11.58
N SER A 209 -5.06 2.91 -11.73
CA SER A 209 -3.77 3.11 -11.07
C SER A 209 -3.84 3.09 -9.53
N VAL A 210 -4.96 3.51 -8.95
CA VAL A 210 -5.17 3.50 -7.49
C VAL A 210 -5.15 2.08 -6.94
N MET A 211 -5.87 1.14 -7.58
CA MET A 211 -5.87 -0.27 -7.18
C MET A 211 -4.53 -0.94 -7.45
N GLU A 212 -3.87 -0.61 -8.56
CA GLU A 212 -2.52 -1.11 -8.84
C GLU A 212 -1.51 -0.64 -7.78
N ASN A 213 -1.60 0.61 -7.36
CA ASN A 213 -0.76 1.16 -6.28
C ASN A 213 -1.04 0.46 -4.94
N PHE A 214 -2.31 0.32 -4.57
CA PHE A 214 -2.72 -0.40 -3.38
C PHE A 214 -2.17 -1.83 -3.36
N PHE A 215 -2.36 -2.62 -4.42
CA PHE A 215 -1.81 -3.97 -4.50
C PHE A 215 -0.29 -4.00 -4.51
N GLY A 216 0.34 -3.01 -5.12
CA GLY A 216 1.79 -2.85 -5.09
C GLY A 216 2.31 -2.70 -3.66
N ILE A 217 1.69 -1.82 -2.87
CA ILE A 217 2.02 -1.58 -1.45
C ILE A 217 1.72 -2.84 -0.64
N LEU A 218 0.51 -3.40 -0.75
CA LEU A 218 0.09 -4.60 -0.05
C LEU A 218 1.06 -5.78 -0.29
N LYS A 219 1.45 -6.01 -1.56
CA LYS A 219 2.39 -7.07 -1.88
C LYS A 219 3.79 -6.79 -1.39
N SER A 220 4.29 -5.57 -1.50
CA SER A 220 5.67 -5.25 -1.11
C SER A 220 5.86 -5.20 0.40
N GLU A 221 4.87 -4.77 1.16
CA GLU A 221 5.00 -4.54 2.60
C GLU A 221 4.48 -5.70 3.44
N PHE A 222 3.46 -6.37 2.95
CA PHE A 222 2.85 -7.50 3.66
C PHE A 222 3.29 -8.84 3.08
N TYR A 223 3.04 -9.09 1.80
CA TYR A 223 3.18 -10.43 1.25
C TYR A 223 4.63 -10.87 1.05
N TYR A 224 5.52 -9.99 0.56
CA TYR A 224 6.90 -10.37 0.26
C TYR A 224 7.86 -10.27 1.44
N ASN A 225 7.50 -9.56 2.49
CA ASN A 225 8.36 -9.32 3.65
C ASN A 225 8.07 -10.25 4.83
N GLN A 226 7.07 -11.11 4.73
CA GLN A 226 6.66 -12.01 5.81
C GLN A 226 6.59 -13.47 5.34
N GLY A 227 6.92 -14.40 6.24
CA GLY A 227 6.63 -15.82 6.07
C GLY A 227 5.28 -16.16 6.71
N PHE A 228 4.43 -16.87 5.98
CA PHE A 228 3.12 -17.31 6.50
C PHE A 228 3.15 -18.81 6.75
N SER A 229 2.79 -19.21 7.97
CA SER A 229 2.74 -20.63 8.38
C SER A 229 1.51 -21.37 7.86
N SER A 230 0.42 -20.63 7.60
CA SER A 230 -0.84 -21.19 7.10
C SER A 230 -1.67 -20.15 6.35
N ILE A 231 -2.69 -20.59 5.62
CA ILE A 231 -3.68 -19.71 4.99
C ILE A 231 -4.48 -18.94 6.05
N SER A 232 -4.79 -19.57 7.17
CA SER A 232 -5.49 -18.92 8.29
C SER A 232 -4.65 -17.80 8.89
N HIS A 233 -3.36 -18.02 9.08
CA HIS A 233 -2.42 -16.99 9.55
C HIS A 233 -2.36 -15.79 8.55
N PHE A 234 -2.29 -16.08 7.25
CA PHE A 234 -2.34 -15.03 6.22
C PHE A 234 -3.65 -14.21 6.28
N LYS A 235 -4.80 -14.87 6.45
CA LYS A 235 -6.10 -14.20 6.53
C LYS A 235 -6.20 -13.28 7.74
N GLN A 236 -5.72 -13.74 8.89
CA GLN A 236 -5.72 -12.98 10.13
C GLN A 236 -4.83 -11.73 10.01
N GLU A 237 -3.58 -11.91 9.60
CA GLU A 237 -2.63 -10.81 9.38
C GLU A 237 -3.15 -9.81 8.32
N LEU A 238 -3.82 -10.28 7.26
CA LEU A 238 -4.43 -9.41 6.25
C LEU A 238 -5.59 -8.59 6.82
N SER A 239 -6.42 -9.19 7.68
CA SER A 239 -7.51 -8.50 8.37
C SER A 239 -6.97 -7.36 9.24
N ASP A 240 -5.91 -7.60 10.00
CA ASP A 240 -5.29 -6.63 10.89
C ASP A 240 -4.68 -5.44 10.12
N ILE A 241 -4.10 -5.70 8.94
CA ILE A 241 -3.53 -4.66 8.08
C ILE A 241 -4.61 -3.83 7.40
N SER A 242 -5.68 -4.42 6.91
CA SER A 242 -6.73 -3.69 6.20
C SER A 242 -7.41 -2.63 7.07
N ILE A 243 -7.40 -2.80 8.40
CA ILE A 243 -7.94 -1.84 9.36
C ILE A 243 -6.97 -0.68 9.64
N THR A 244 -5.66 -0.95 9.67
CA THR A 244 -4.64 0.04 10.07
C THR A 244 -4.03 0.84 8.92
N THR A 245 -3.91 0.23 7.73
CA THR A 245 -3.16 0.81 6.59
C THR A 245 -3.96 1.87 5.83
N THR A 246 -5.28 1.83 5.93
CA THR A 246 -6.19 2.60 5.11
C THR A 246 -6.16 4.11 5.35
N THR A 247 -5.95 4.53 6.60
CA THR A 247 -6.18 5.95 6.96
C THR A 247 -4.94 6.84 6.82
N ALA A 248 -3.73 6.31 6.98
CA ALA A 248 -2.51 7.13 7.03
C ALA A 248 -1.66 7.11 5.75
N GLU A 249 -1.65 6.01 5.02
CA GLU A 249 -0.62 5.74 4.01
C GLU A 249 -0.98 6.14 2.58
N LEU A 250 -2.26 6.14 2.20
CA LEU A 250 -2.71 6.57 0.87
C LEU A 250 -2.81 8.09 0.70
N ARG A 251 -2.75 8.85 1.81
CA ARG A 251 -2.75 10.33 1.77
C ARG A 251 -1.38 10.96 1.46
N LEU A 252 -0.34 10.16 1.27
CA LEU A 252 1.05 10.62 1.14
C LEU A 252 1.60 10.64 -0.30
N ASN A 253 0.76 10.39 -1.31
CA ASN A 253 1.18 10.47 -2.71
C ASN A 253 0.39 11.55 -3.46
#